data_3e1f994918fe965960774be6f9f4f178
#
_entry.id   3e1f994918fe965960774be6f9f4f178
#
_cell.length_a   1.000
_cell.length_b   1.000
_cell.length_c   1.000
_cell.angle_alpha   90.00
_cell.angle_beta   90.00
_cell.angle_gamma   90.00
#
_symmetry.space_group_name_H-M   'P 1'
#
loop_
_entity.id
_entity.type
_entity.pdbx_description
1 polymer ?
#
loop_
_entity_poly.entity_id
_entity_poly.type
_entity_poly.pdbx_seq_one_letter_code
_entity_poly.pdbx_strand_id
1 'polypeptide(L)'
;KTTDVLCGFILHFYFSYAHHANQRLIYQDCECFNDWFDEENPLEVGGVHLSASEALYNLDYQAYKANYIDYLEFLLEMNEQ
;
A
#
# COMPACT_ATOMS: atom_id res chain seq x y z
N LYS A 1 5.56 -15.26 -20.54
CA LYS A 1 5.44 -15.80 -19.19
C LYS A 1 4.55 -14.92 -18.33
N THR A 2 3.80 -15.56 -17.44
CA THR A 2 2.87 -14.84 -16.57
C THR A 2 3.60 -13.85 -15.67
N THR A 3 4.74 -14.25 -15.15
CA THR A 3 5.56 -13.41 -14.28
C THR A 3 6.00 -12.13 -14.98
N ASP A 4 6.43 -12.26 -16.24
CA ASP A 4 6.88 -11.11 -17.02
C ASP A 4 5.72 -10.13 -17.26
N VAL A 5 4.53 -10.66 -17.50
CA VAL A 5 3.34 -9.83 -17.73
C VAL A 5 2.99 -9.06 -16.44
N LEU A 6 3.02 -9.76 -15.30
CA LEU A 6 2.74 -9.12 -14.02
C LEU A 6 3.78 -8.08 -13.67
N CYS A 7 5.05 -8.39 -13.93
CA CYS A 7 6.16 -7.46 -13.70
C CYS A 7 5.97 -6.19 -14.53
N GLY A 8 5.64 -6.36 -15.82
CA GLY A 8 5.41 -5.24 -16.71
C GLY A 8 4.23 -4.39 -16.26
N PHE A 9 3.16 -5.07 -15.81
CA PHE A 9 1.97 -4.38 -15.34
C PHE A 9 2.27 -3.52 -14.10
N ILE A 10 2.98 -4.08 -13.14
CA ILE A 10 3.32 -3.36 -11.91
C ILE A 10 4.31 -2.24 -12.19
N LEU A 11 5.27 -2.46 -13.10
CA LEU A 11 6.19 -1.41 -13.50
C LEU A 11 5.46 -0.26 -14.18
N HIS A 12 4.47 -0.56 -15.00
CA HIS A 12 3.65 0.45 -15.63
C HIS A 12 2.88 1.26 -14.58
N PHE A 13 2.29 0.56 -13.61
CA PHE A 13 1.58 1.20 -12.52
C PHE A 13 2.51 2.09 -11.70
N TYR A 14 3.69 1.59 -11.41
CA TYR A 14 4.72 2.31 -10.67
C TYR A 14 5.15 3.56 -11.42
N PHE A 15 5.35 3.42 -12.72
CA PHE A 15 5.75 4.53 -13.58
C PHE A 15 4.67 5.60 -13.63
N SER A 16 3.42 5.18 -13.77
CA SER A 16 2.28 6.10 -13.75
C SER A 16 2.20 6.84 -12.42
N TYR A 17 2.45 6.13 -11.35
CA TYR A 17 2.49 6.72 -10.02
C TYR A 17 3.59 7.78 -9.92
N ALA A 18 4.79 7.46 -10.40
CA ALA A 18 5.91 8.40 -10.37
C ALA A 18 5.61 9.64 -11.22
N HIS A 19 4.90 9.45 -12.32
CA HIS A 19 4.51 10.53 -13.21
C HIS A 19 3.54 11.50 -12.52
N HIS A 20 2.75 10.99 -11.58
CA HIS A 20 1.79 11.77 -10.81
C HIS A 20 2.26 11.96 -9.38
N ALA A 21 3.57 12.18 -9.21
CA ALA A 21 4.21 12.23 -7.89
C ALA A 21 3.60 13.31 -6.99
N ASN A 22 3.00 14.35 -7.58
CA ASN A 22 2.40 15.43 -6.81
C ASN A 22 0.97 15.11 -6.35
N GLN A 23 0.40 14.01 -6.82
CA GLN A 23 -0.94 13.63 -6.43
C GLN A 23 -0.88 12.68 -5.24
N ARG A 24 -1.68 13.01 -4.24
CA ARG A 24 -1.76 12.20 -3.03
C ARG A 24 -2.61 10.95 -3.30
N LEU A 25 -2.19 9.83 -2.77
CA LEU A 25 -3.01 8.60 -2.81
C LEU A 25 -4.31 8.85 -2.06
N ILE A 26 -5.39 8.29 -2.56
CA ILE A 26 -6.68 8.39 -1.89
C ILE A 26 -6.83 7.17 -0.99
N TYR A 27 -7.00 7.39 0.31
CA TYR A 27 -7.04 6.32 1.31
C TYR A 27 -8.09 5.26 0.94
N GLN A 28 -9.26 5.68 0.53
CA GLN A 28 -10.37 4.78 0.21
C GLN A 28 -10.06 3.87 -0.98
N ASP A 29 -9.18 4.31 -1.87
CA ASP A 29 -8.82 3.54 -3.05
C ASP A 29 -7.80 2.43 -2.73
N CYS A 30 -7.22 2.46 -1.54
CA CYS A 30 -6.21 1.50 -1.10
C CYS A 30 -6.78 0.46 -0.14
N GLU A 31 -8.03 0.07 -0.33
CA GLU A 31 -8.76 -0.77 0.61
C GLU A 31 -8.05 -2.08 0.93
N CYS A 32 -7.56 -2.78 -0.09
CA CYS A 32 -6.89 -4.07 0.13
C CYS A 32 -5.63 -3.90 0.97
N PHE A 33 -4.85 -2.87 0.68
CA PHE A 33 -3.66 -2.58 1.47
C PHE A 33 -4.05 -2.19 2.90
N ASN A 34 -5.06 -1.33 3.03
CA ASN A 34 -5.48 -0.85 4.34
C ASN A 34 -5.91 -2.00 5.25
N ASP A 35 -6.71 -2.91 4.71
CA ASP A 35 -7.19 -4.07 5.46
C ASP A 35 -6.03 -4.97 5.88
N TRP A 36 -5.12 -5.24 4.96
CA TRP A 36 -3.93 -6.05 5.24
C TRP A 36 -3.07 -5.38 6.31
N PHE A 37 -2.84 -4.07 6.15
CA PHE A 37 -1.98 -3.32 7.07
C PHE A 37 -2.58 -3.29 8.48
N ASP A 38 -3.89 -3.10 8.58
CA ASP A 38 -4.57 -3.08 9.87
C ASP A 38 -4.51 -4.43 10.57
N GLU A 39 -4.59 -5.53 9.81
CA GLU A 39 -4.46 -6.87 10.36
C GLU A 39 -3.07 -7.13 10.90
N GLU A 40 -2.04 -6.69 10.16
CA GLU A 40 -0.66 -6.90 10.55
C GLU A 40 -0.21 -5.96 11.67
N ASN A 41 -0.91 -4.86 11.85
CA ASN A 41 -0.53 -3.82 12.81
C ASN A 41 -1.73 -3.42 13.67
N PRO A 42 -2.18 -4.32 14.55
CA PRO A 42 -3.30 -3.97 15.43
C PRO A 42 -2.92 -2.78 16.32
N LEU A 43 -3.82 -1.82 16.39
CA LEU A 43 -3.58 -0.61 17.15
C LEU A 43 -4.70 -0.43 18.17
N GLU A 44 -4.31 -0.30 19.42
CA GLU A 44 -5.25 -0.08 20.51
C GLU A 44 -4.73 1.04 21.39
N VAL A 45 -5.58 2.05 21.61
CA VAL A 45 -5.25 3.20 22.45
C VAL A 45 -6.40 3.42 23.41
N GLY A 46 -6.10 3.38 24.71
CA GLY A 46 -7.12 3.60 25.74
C GLY A 46 -8.26 2.61 25.70
N GLY A 47 -7.98 1.37 25.27
CA GLY A 47 -9.00 0.33 25.17
C GLY A 47 -9.84 0.40 23.90
N VAL A 48 -9.47 1.26 22.96
CA VAL A 48 -10.19 1.43 21.72
C VAL A 48 -9.33 0.94 20.56
N HIS A 49 -9.90 0.10 19.71
CA HIS A 49 -9.22 -0.38 18.51
C HIS A 49 -9.31 0.70 17.43
N LEU A 50 -8.16 1.09 16.90
CA LEU A 50 -8.06 2.11 15.87
C LEU A 50 -7.48 1.50 14.60
N SER A 51 -7.77 2.15 13.46
CA SER A 51 -7.18 1.75 12.20
C SER A 51 -5.76 2.30 12.11
N ALA A 52 -4.78 1.39 12.08
CA ALA A 52 -3.38 1.77 11.95
C ALA A 52 -3.11 2.45 10.61
N SER A 53 -3.74 1.95 9.54
CA SER A 53 -3.56 2.52 8.21
C SER A 53 -4.10 3.94 8.12
N GLU A 54 -5.26 4.19 8.72
CA GLU A 54 -5.84 5.53 8.73
C GLU A 54 -4.99 6.50 9.55
N ALA A 55 -4.52 6.05 10.72
CA ALA A 55 -3.65 6.86 11.55
C ALA A 55 -2.37 7.21 10.80
N LEU A 56 -1.77 6.23 10.13
CA LEU A 56 -0.54 6.47 9.38
C LEU A 56 -0.78 7.43 8.22
N TYR A 57 -1.88 7.24 7.49
CA TYR A 57 -2.22 8.11 6.37
C TYR A 57 -2.34 9.57 6.81
N ASN A 58 -2.96 9.80 7.95
CA ASN A 58 -3.21 11.15 8.44
C ASN A 58 -2.00 11.79 9.12
N LEU A 59 -1.20 10.99 9.82
CA LEU A 59 -0.10 11.51 10.62
C LEU A 59 1.23 11.53 9.87
N ASP A 60 1.45 10.56 9.00
CA ASP A 60 2.70 10.47 8.24
C ASP A 60 2.42 9.83 6.88
N TYR A 61 1.90 10.64 5.98
CA TYR A 61 1.53 10.17 4.65
C TYR A 61 2.72 9.55 3.91
N GLN A 62 3.92 10.09 4.07
CA GLN A 62 5.10 9.55 3.37
C GLN A 62 5.41 8.12 3.81
N ALA A 63 5.25 7.84 5.11
CA ALA A 63 5.41 6.48 5.61
C ALA A 63 4.29 5.56 5.09
N TYR A 64 3.06 6.06 5.04
CA TYR A 64 1.93 5.30 4.46
C TYR A 64 2.23 4.93 3.01
N LYS A 65 2.67 5.89 2.23
CA LYS A 65 3.00 5.69 0.82
C LYS A 65 4.12 4.66 0.65
N ALA A 66 5.17 4.75 1.47
CA ALA A 66 6.28 3.82 1.40
C ALA A 66 5.83 2.39 1.71
N ASN A 67 4.97 2.24 2.71
CA ASN A 67 4.42 0.92 3.06
C ASN A 67 3.52 0.37 1.96
N TYR A 68 2.77 1.24 1.31
CA TYR A 68 1.91 0.84 0.19
C TYR A 68 2.75 0.29 -0.97
N ILE A 69 3.85 0.96 -1.28
CA ILE A 69 4.75 0.51 -2.34
C ILE A 69 5.37 -0.84 -2.00
N ASP A 70 5.81 -1.01 -0.74
CA ASP A 70 6.35 -2.29 -0.28
C ASP A 70 5.31 -3.41 -0.40
N TYR A 71 4.05 -3.11 -0.11
CA TYR A 71 2.96 -4.07 -0.25
C TYR A 71 2.80 -4.52 -1.70
N LEU A 72 2.87 -3.58 -2.65
CA LEU A 72 2.78 -3.93 -4.07
C LEU A 72 3.93 -4.83 -4.49
N GLU A 73 5.14 -4.55 -4.02
CA GLU A 73 6.30 -5.39 -4.31
C GLU A 73 6.15 -6.78 -3.71
N PHE A 74 5.59 -6.86 -2.51
CA PHE A 74 5.31 -8.14 -1.85
C PHE A 74 4.34 -8.98 -2.68
N LEU A 75 3.27 -8.37 -3.19
CA LEU A 75 2.33 -9.07 -4.05
C LEU A 75 2.99 -9.59 -5.31
N LEU A 76 3.89 -8.81 -5.88
CA LEU A 76 4.62 -9.23 -7.07
C LEU A 76 5.47 -10.47 -6.79
N GLU A 77 6.18 -10.48 -5.65
CA GLU A 77 6.98 -11.63 -5.25
C GLU A 77 6.14 -12.87 -5.07
N MET A 78 4.96 -12.73 -4.48
CA MET A 78 4.04 -13.88 -4.30
C MET A 78 3.61 -14.47 -5.63
N ASN A 79 3.42 -13.63 -6.64
CA ASN A 79 3.01 -14.09 -7.95
C ASN A 79 4.12 -14.76 -8.75
N GLU A 80 5.36 -14.56 -8.34
CA GLU A 80 6.50 -15.20 -8.99
C GLU A 80 6.70 -16.65 -8.56
N GLN A 81 6.06 -17.07 -7.51
CA GLN A 81 6.21 -18.42 -6.97
C GLN A 81 5.18 -19.42 -7.57
#